data_6c0779ac57a1e3aa1928b6d918f2d12b
#
_entry.id   6c0779ac57a1e3aa1928b6d918f2d12b
#
_cell.length_a   1.000
_cell.length_b   1.000
_cell.length_c   1.000
_cell.angle_alpha   90.00
_cell.angle_beta   90.00
_cell.angle_gamma   90.00
#
_symmetry.space_group_name_H-M   'P 1'
#
loop_
_entity.id
_entity.type
_entity.pdbx_description
1 polymer ?
#
loop_
_entity_poly.entity_id
_entity_poly.type
_entity_poly.pdbx_seq_one_letter_code
_entity_poly.pdbx_strand_id
1 'polypeptide(L)'
;MASKSDIQHARGALCDLFQVLSDQTRLQIVMYLASGEHSVMEICEHLDLPQPTISHHLRILRMNRLVVDQRTGKSVTYTLDDSVKGSKHSLKFSMLPYSVVIDEAH
;
A
#
# COMPACT_ATOMS: atom_id res chain seq x y z
N MET A 1 19.58 -12.93 13.31
CA MET A 1 20.06 -13.29 11.97
C MET A 1 18.99 -14.06 11.23
N ALA A 2 18.68 -13.69 10.00
CA ALA A 2 17.64 -14.35 9.22
C ALA A 2 18.13 -15.73 8.74
N SER A 3 17.27 -16.74 8.83
CA SER A 3 17.54 -18.07 8.30
C SER A 3 17.42 -18.06 6.78
N LYS A 4 17.92 -19.11 6.13
CA LYS A 4 17.76 -19.28 4.69
C LYS A 4 16.29 -19.32 4.28
N SER A 5 15.44 -19.95 5.10
CA SER A 5 14.01 -20.02 4.88
C SER A 5 13.36 -18.63 4.98
N ASP A 6 13.77 -17.84 5.96
CA ASP A 6 13.26 -16.46 6.13
C ASP A 6 13.65 -15.58 4.95
N ILE A 7 14.88 -15.75 4.43
CA ILE A 7 15.35 -14.99 3.27
C ILE A 7 14.55 -15.34 2.02
N GLN A 8 14.25 -16.61 1.80
CA GLN A 8 13.44 -17.04 0.66
C GLN A 8 12.02 -16.50 0.76
N HIS A 9 11.44 -16.54 1.96
CA HIS A 9 10.10 -15.99 2.20
C HIS A 9 10.07 -14.49 1.92
N ALA A 10 11.07 -13.75 2.39
CA ALA A 10 11.18 -12.32 2.18
C ALA A 10 11.34 -11.97 0.70
N ARG A 11 12.08 -12.76 -0.08
CA ARG A 11 12.20 -12.57 -1.53
C ARG A 11 10.87 -12.74 -2.24
N GLY A 12 10.07 -13.73 -1.83
CA GLY A 12 8.72 -13.92 -2.35
C GLY A 12 7.84 -12.71 -2.07
N ALA A 13 7.91 -12.18 -0.85
CA ALA A 13 7.16 -10.99 -0.46
C ALA A 13 7.60 -9.76 -1.26
N LEU A 14 8.90 -9.62 -1.56
CA LEU A 14 9.40 -8.54 -2.42
C LEU A 14 8.83 -8.65 -3.83
N CYS A 15 8.81 -9.85 -4.42
CA CYS A 15 8.25 -10.05 -5.74
C CYS A 15 6.77 -9.70 -5.77
N ASP A 16 6.02 -10.10 -4.76
CA ASP A 16 4.60 -9.77 -4.64
C ASP A 16 4.40 -8.25 -4.55
N LEU A 17 5.23 -7.57 -3.75
CA LEU A 17 5.18 -6.11 -3.63
C LEU A 17 5.40 -5.44 -4.98
N PHE A 18 6.45 -5.84 -5.70
CA PHE A 18 6.75 -5.26 -7.01
C PHE A 18 5.63 -5.52 -8.02
N GLN A 19 5.03 -6.71 -8.01
CA GLN A 19 3.87 -7.00 -8.86
C GLN A 19 2.69 -6.09 -8.53
N VAL A 20 2.36 -5.95 -7.27
CA VAL A 20 1.23 -5.12 -6.84
C VAL A 20 1.47 -3.65 -7.21
N LEU A 21 2.67 -3.13 -6.98
CA LEU A 21 3.00 -1.73 -7.23
C LEU A 21 3.34 -1.45 -8.70
N SER A 22 3.39 -2.46 -9.56
CA SER A 22 3.60 -2.24 -11.00
C SER A 22 2.36 -1.63 -11.68
N ASP A 23 1.22 -1.66 -11.02
CA ASP A 23 0.01 -0.99 -11.50
C ASP A 23 -0.01 0.46 -11.03
N GLN A 24 -0.17 1.38 -11.98
CA GLN A 24 -0.10 2.82 -11.70
C GLN A 24 -1.18 3.27 -10.71
N THR A 25 -2.39 2.76 -10.84
CA THR A 25 -3.50 3.12 -9.95
C THR A 25 -3.22 2.69 -8.52
N ARG A 26 -2.73 1.45 -8.33
CA ARG A 26 -2.41 0.96 -7.00
C ARG A 26 -1.26 1.74 -6.36
N LEU A 27 -0.25 2.08 -7.14
CA LEU A 27 0.84 2.92 -6.64
C LEU A 27 0.33 4.29 -6.20
N GLN A 28 -0.54 4.91 -6.99
CA GLN A 28 -1.14 6.21 -6.65
C GLN A 28 -1.96 6.14 -5.35
N ILE A 29 -2.71 5.06 -5.15
CA ILE A 29 -3.48 4.88 -3.92
C ILE A 29 -2.54 4.85 -2.70
N VAL A 30 -1.48 4.04 -2.77
CA VAL A 30 -0.52 3.92 -1.68
C VAL A 30 0.17 5.26 -1.39
N MET A 31 0.54 5.99 -2.43
CA MET A 31 1.16 7.31 -2.29
C MET A 31 0.19 8.31 -1.64
N TYR A 32 -1.07 8.25 -1.99
CA TYR A 32 -2.09 9.12 -1.38
C TYR A 32 -2.28 8.78 0.10
N LEU A 33 -2.31 7.50 0.45
CA LEU A 33 -2.45 7.05 1.83
C LEU A 33 -1.21 7.34 2.67
N ALA A 34 -0.07 7.64 2.04
CA ALA A 34 1.13 8.05 2.76
C ALA A 34 0.92 9.37 3.54
N SER A 35 -0.03 10.19 3.10
CA SER A 35 -0.37 11.45 3.78
C SER A 35 -1.32 11.27 4.97
N GLY A 36 -1.90 10.09 5.13
CA GLY A 36 -2.82 9.79 6.23
C GLY A 36 -4.02 8.99 5.79
N GLU A 37 -4.97 8.85 6.70
CA GLU A 37 -6.21 8.10 6.48
C GLU A 37 -7.11 8.79 5.47
N HIS A 38 -7.71 8.02 4.57
CA HIS A 38 -8.67 8.53 3.60
C HIS A 38 -9.83 7.54 3.41
N SER A 39 -11.01 8.10 3.17
CA SER A 39 -12.19 7.29 2.83
C SER A 39 -12.11 6.81 1.39
N VAL A 40 -12.90 5.78 1.07
CA VAL A 40 -13.00 5.29 -0.31
C VAL A 40 -13.43 6.43 -1.24
N MET A 41 -14.37 7.25 -0.80
CA MET A 41 -14.87 8.37 -1.61
C MET A 41 -13.79 9.42 -1.88
N GLU A 42 -12.97 9.72 -0.87
CA GLU A 42 -11.84 10.64 -1.04
C GLU A 42 -10.83 10.10 -2.05
N ILE A 43 -10.56 8.79 -2.00
CA ILE A 43 -9.64 8.15 -2.95
C ILE A 43 -10.21 8.24 -4.37
N CYS A 44 -11.51 7.95 -4.55
CA CYS A 44 -12.17 8.06 -5.84
C CYS A 44 -12.07 9.48 -6.41
N GLU A 45 -12.30 10.48 -5.59
CA GLU A 45 -12.21 11.88 -6.01
C GLU A 45 -10.78 12.28 -6.36
N HIS A 46 -9.82 11.86 -5.52
CA HIS A 46 -8.41 12.21 -5.72
C HIS A 46 -7.86 11.63 -7.03
N LEU A 47 -8.22 10.39 -7.33
CA LEU A 47 -7.74 9.70 -8.53
C LEU A 47 -8.65 9.91 -9.75
N ASP A 48 -9.82 10.49 -9.55
CA ASP A 48 -10.86 10.67 -10.59
C ASP A 48 -11.20 9.33 -11.25
N LEU A 49 -11.49 8.33 -10.43
CA LEU A 49 -11.86 7.00 -10.88
C LEU A 49 -13.14 6.54 -10.19
N PRO A 50 -13.96 5.72 -10.86
CA PRO A 50 -15.19 5.22 -10.27
C PRO A 50 -14.94 4.27 -9.11
N GLN A 51 -15.90 4.21 -8.18
CA GLN A 51 -15.78 3.40 -6.97
C GLN A 51 -15.48 1.92 -7.25
N PRO A 52 -16.12 1.25 -8.24
CA PRO A 52 -15.81 -0.16 -8.49
C PRO A 52 -14.33 -0.40 -8.85
N THR A 53 -13.73 0.53 -9.61
CA THR A 53 -12.33 0.45 -9.98
C THR A 53 -11.44 0.60 -8.74
N ILE A 54 -11.70 1.61 -7.93
CA ILE A 54 -10.93 1.85 -6.70
C ILE A 54 -11.10 0.68 -5.73
N SER A 55 -12.32 0.20 -5.53
CA SER A 55 -12.58 -0.93 -4.62
C SER A 55 -11.83 -2.18 -5.04
N HIS A 56 -11.74 -2.45 -6.35
CA HIS A 56 -10.97 -3.57 -6.88
C HIS A 56 -9.49 -3.47 -6.50
N HIS A 57 -8.90 -2.31 -6.70
CA HIS A 57 -7.48 -2.09 -6.36
C HIS A 57 -7.22 -2.10 -4.85
N LEU A 58 -8.13 -1.54 -4.07
CA LEU A 58 -8.03 -1.57 -2.61
C LEU A 58 -8.08 -3.01 -2.07
N ARG A 59 -8.91 -3.85 -2.68
CA ARG A 59 -8.99 -5.26 -2.31
C ARG A 59 -7.65 -5.96 -2.53
N ILE A 60 -7.01 -5.74 -3.67
CA ILE A 60 -5.70 -6.32 -3.98
C ILE A 60 -4.65 -5.82 -2.99
N LEU A 61 -4.64 -4.52 -2.71
CA LEU A 61 -3.71 -3.93 -1.74
C LEU A 61 -3.91 -4.51 -0.35
N ARG A 62 -5.15 -4.68 0.09
CA ARG A 62 -5.47 -5.25 1.39
C ARG A 62 -5.04 -6.71 1.49
N MET A 63 -5.29 -7.51 0.44
CA MET A 63 -4.90 -8.92 0.40
C MET A 63 -3.38 -9.08 0.48
N ASN A 64 -2.64 -8.10 -0.01
CA ASN A 64 -1.17 -8.10 0.04
C ASN A 64 -0.62 -7.36 1.27
N ARG A 65 -1.48 -7.02 2.22
CA ARG A 65 -1.13 -6.41 3.50
C ARG A 65 -0.38 -5.09 3.37
N LEU A 66 -0.75 -4.28 2.38
CA LEU A 66 -0.19 -2.95 2.21
C LEU A 66 -1.10 -1.88 2.80
N VAL A 67 -2.39 -2.15 2.89
CA VAL A 67 -3.38 -1.25 3.48
C VAL A 67 -4.28 -2.02 4.42
N VAL A 68 -4.88 -1.30 5.37
CA VAL A 68 -5.92 -1.82 6.24
C VAL A 68 -7.14 -0.92 6.14
N ASP A 69 -8.31 -1.53 6.27
CA ASP A 69 -9.57 -0.81 6.24
C ASP A 69 -10.18 -0.72 7.64
N GLN A 70 -10.91 0.37 7.86
CA GLN A 70 -11.67 0.55 9.09
C GLN A 70 -13.06 1.03 8.70
N ARG A 71 -14.05 0.31 9.21
CA ARG A 71 -15.46 0.64 8.95
C ARG A 71 -16.02 1.38 10.15
N THR A 72 -16.60 2.57 9.90
CA THR A 72 -17.26 3.38 10.92
C THR A 72 -18.62 3.80 10.37
N GLY A 73 -19.68 3.17 10.90
CA GLY A 73 -21.02 3.38 10.37
C GLY A 73 -21.10 2.97 8.91
N LYS A 74 -21.45 3.91 8.02
CA LYS A 74 -21.54 3.67 6.57
C LYS A 74 -20.25 4.00 5.83
N SER A 75 -19.27 4.57 6.53
CA SER A 75 -18.00 4.96 5.93
C SER A 75 -16.96 3.87 6.07
N VAL A 76 -16.13 3.71 5.03
CA VAL A 76 -14.96 2.85 5.06
C VAL A 76 -13.74 3.72 4.77
N THR A 77 -12.78 3.71 5.69
CA THR A 77 -11.53 4.44 5.54
C THR A 77 -10.37 3.46 5.42
N TYR A 78 -9.31 3.90 4.77
CA TYR A 78 -8.11 3.10 4.55
C TYR A 78 -6.89 3.84 5.06
N THR A 79 -5.96 3.07 5.64
CA THR A 79 -4.64 3.56 6.03
C THR A 79 -3.59 2.57 5.53
N LEU A 80 -2.33 3.00 5.53
CA LEU A 80 -1.23 2.07 5.24
C LEU A 80 -1.13 1.04 6.37
N ASP A 81 -0.77 -0.20 6.02
CA ASP A 81 -0.45 -1.23 6.99
C ASP A 81 0.78 -0.81 7.81
N ASP A 82 0.92 -1.34 9.04
CA ASP A 82 2.04 -1.00 9.93
C ASP A 82 3.41 -1.31 9.33
N SER A 83 3.48 -2.27 8.41
CA SER A 83 4.73 -2.62 7.72
C SER A 83 5.14 -1.58 6.68
N VAL A 84 4.27 -0.61 6.37
CA VAL A 84 4.54 0.45 5.40
C VAL A 84 4.56 1.79 6.12
N LYS A 85 5.70 2.46 6.08
CA LYS A 85 5.85 3.79 6.69
C LYS A 85 5.84 4.83 5.59
N GLY A 86 4.92 5.78 5.70
CA GLY A 86 4.75 6.83 4.72
C GLY A 86 4.95 8.21 5.31
N SER A 87 5.44 9.10 4.49
CA SER A 87 5.47 10.53 4.75
C SER A 87 5.11 11.25 3.46
N LYS A 88 5.10 12.58 3.46
CA LYS A 88 4.72 13.36 2.29
C LYS A 88 5.55 13.01 1.05
N HIS A 89 6.83 12.66 1.22
CA HIS A 89 7.77 12.47 0.12
C HIS A 89 8.46 11.12 0.11
N SER A 90 8.05 10.18 0.97
CA SER A 90 8.76 8.92 1.14
C SER A 90 7.82 7.78 1.53
N LEU A 91 8.12 6.60 1.03
CA LEU A 91 7.46 5.35 1.41
C LEU A 91 8.55 4.31 1.71
N LYS A 92 8.37 3.59 2.82
CA LYS A 92 9.26 2.50 3.17
C LYS A 92 8.44 1.25 3.43
N PHE A 93 8.76 0.18 2.70
CA PHE A 93 8.15 -1.14 2.84
C PHE A 93 9.15 -2.07 3.51
N SER A 94 8.77 -2.67 4.63
CA SER A 94 9.65 -3.53 5.41
C SER A 94 9.29 -5.00 5.22
N MET A 95 10.26 -5.78 4.75
CA MET A 95 10.16 -7.24 4.58
C MET A 95 11.48 -7.84 5.02
N LEU A 96 11.69 -7.87 6.34
CA LEU A 96 12.98 -8.26 6.91
C LEU A 96 13.49 -9.58 6.33
N PRO A 97 14.77 -9.67 5.93
CA PRO A 97 15.83 -8.68 6.16
C PRO A 97 15.90 -7.55 5.13
N TYR A 98 14.92 -7.45 4.21
CA TYR A 98 14.90 -6.45 3.16
C TYR A 98 13.98 -5.29 3.49
N SER A 99 14.24 -4.16 2.87
CA SER A 99 13.29 -3.05 2.82
C SER A 99 13.38 -2.39 1.44
N VAL A 100 12.28 -1.79 1.02
CA VAL A 100 12.20 -1.00 -0.22
C VAL A 100 11.82 0.41 0.18
N VAL A 101 12.60 1.38 -0.31
CA VAL A 101 12.34 2.80 -0.04
C VAL A 101 12.08 3.49 -1.36
N ILE A 102 10.99 4.26 -1.40
CA ILE A 102 10.68 5.13 -2.53
C ILE A 102 10.71 6.55 -2.02
N ASP A 103 11.72 7.31 -2.43
CA ASP A 103 11.88 8.71 -2.06
C ASP A 103 11.60 9.60 -3.24
N GLU A 104 10.89 10.71 -3.00
CA GLU A 104 10.68 11.71 -4.03
C GLU A 104 12.00 12.45 -4.26
N ALA A 105 12.43 12.46 -5.52
CA ALA A 105 13.67 13.17 -5.88
C ALA A 105 13.43 14.69 -5.89
N HIS A 106 14.45 15.43 -5.45
CA HIS A 106 14.40 16.88 -5.38
C HIS A 106 15.23 17.53 -6.49
#